data_a5b61a13f789a3255666279a5cef16c1
#
_entry.id   a5b61a13f789a3255666279a5cef16c1
#
_cell.length_a   1.000
_cell.length_b   1.000
_cell.length_c   1.000
_cell.angle_alpha   90.00
_cell.angle_beta   90.00
_cell.angle_gamma   90.00
#
_symmetry.space_group_name_H-M   'P 1'
#
loop_
_entity.id
_entity.type
_entity.pdbx_description
1 polymer ?
#
loop_
_entity_poly.entity_id
_entity_poly.type
_entity_poly.pdbx_seq_one_letter_code
_entity_poly.pdbx_strand_id
1 'polypeptide(L)'
;MKKWIIIAVVLIVGLLSGYVICCYSQSDSLTDALALYGGKEKFEMVDTLRAGNITYNVFLKNDDTDDMCDFLVYRTQKCFGINMKNRYCYYSNYACPKNDVGLFYILYKDKDSTEKAAVYVYSLNTAEISKINCKFMYNGMDRSEIYNTNPEQPFVKRFDYSNEIPKLYSVIGYASDGRQVYSENFNELPQK
;
A
#
# COMPACT_ATOMS: atom_id res chain seq x y z
N MET A 1 18.88 34.39 -37.07
CA MET A 1 17.99 33.27 -36.71
C MET A 1 18.73 32.13 -35.96
N LYS A 2 19.83 31.55 -36.48
CA LYS A 2 20.52 30.38 -35.84
C LYS A 2 20.96 30.66 -34.39
N LYS A 3 21.48 31.85 -34.03
CA LYS A 3 21.94 32.17 -32.67
C LYS A 3 20.81 32.15 -31.65
N TRP A 4 19.62 32.63 -31.99
CA TRP A 4 18.46 32.66 -31.11
C TRP A 4 17.89 31.27 -30.87
N ILE A 5 17.95 30.39 -31.86
CA ILE A 5 17.56 28.97 -31.69
C ILE A 5 18.47 28.26 -30.72
N ILE A 6 19.79 28.46 -30.82
CA ILE A 6 20.77 27.90 -29.92
C ILE A 6 20.53 28.35 -28.47
N ILE A 7 20.30 29.65 -28.25
CA ILE A 7 20.00 30.21 -26.95
C ILE A 7 18.72 29.60 -26.37
N ALA A 8 17.66 29.47 -27.16
CA ALA A 8 16.42 28.89 -26.73
C ALA A 8 16.58 27.41 -26.34
N VAL A 9 17.34 26.64 -27.12
CA VAL A 9 17.63 25.22 -26.81
C VAL A 9 18.43 25.09 -25.49
N VAL A 10 19.46 25.92 -25.29
CA VAL A 10 20.26 25.91 -24.05
C VAL A 10 19.39 26.24 -22.84
N LEU A 11 18.50 27.24 -22.95
CA LEU A 11 17.58 27.59 -21.87
C LEU A 11 16.60 26.45 -21.54
N ILE A 12 16.03 25.80 -22.55
CA ILE A 12 15.11 24.66 -22.36
C ILE A 12 15.83 23.49 -21.68
N VAL A 13 17.02 23.14 -22.16
CA VAL A 13 17.84 22.08 -21.56
C VAL A 13 18.21 22.44 -20.13
N GLY A 14 18.58 23.68 -19.85
CA GLY A 14 18.90 24.15 -18.49
C GLY A 14 17.69 24.06 -17.56
N LEU A 15 16.51 24.47 -18.01
CA LEU A 15 15.28 24.38 -17.22
C LEU A 15 14.85 22.91 -16.95
N LEU A 16 14.94 22.08 -17.97
CA LEU A 16 14.65 20.64 -17.81
C LEU A 16 15.63 19.97 -16.86
N SER A 17 16.93 20.25 -16.98
CA SER A 17 17.94 19.71 -16.08
C SER A 17 17.72 20.19 -14.65
N GLY A 18 17.44 21.47 -14.44
CA GLY A 18 17.13 22.03 -13.13
C GLY A 18 15.89 21.40 -12.51
N TYR A 19 14.83 21.17 -13.30
CA TYR A 19 13.64 20.47 -12.84
C TYR A 19 13.92 19.03 -12.43
N VAL A 20 14.69 18.29 -13.25
CA VAL A 20 15.09 16.90 -12.93
C VAL A 20 15.88 16.86 -11.63
N ILE A 21 16.87 17.73 -11.47
CA ILE A 21 17.70 17.78 -10.24
C ILE A 21 16.84 18.11 -9.03
N CYS A 22 15.93 19.07 -9.13
CA CYS A 22 15.03 19.44 -8.04
C CYS A 22 14.10 18.29 -7.64
N CYS A 23 13.53 17.58 -8.61
CA CYS A 23 12.70 16.39 -8.32
C CYS A 23 13.49 15.27 -7.67
N TYR A 24 14.73 15.05 -8.11
CA TYR A 24 15.58 13.99 -7.57
C TYR A 24 16.07 14.31 -6.15
N SER A 25 16.43 15.56 -5.89
CA SER A 25 16.90 16.00 -4.56
C SER A 25 15.81 15.96 -3.48
N GLN A 26 14.54 15.92 -3.87
CA GLN A 26 13.38 15.84 -2.97
C GLN A 26 12.81 14.43 -2.85
N SER A 27 13.44 13.43 -3.48
CA SER A 27 12.96 12.05 -3.48
C SER A 27 13.56 11.27 -2.32
N ASP A 28 12.71 10.52 -1.64
CA ASP A 28 13.15 9.57 -0.62
C ASP A 28 13.79 8.35 -1.30
N SER A 29 14.94 7.90 -0.82
CA SER A 29 15.55 6.66 -1.27
C SER A 29 14.85 5.47 -0.62
N LEU A 30 14.57 4.41 -1.39
CA LEU A 30 14.03 3.16 -0.85
C LEU A 30 15.02 2.54 0.15
N THR A 31 16.30 2.58 -0.16
CA THR A 31 17.35 2.05 0.72
C THR A 31 17.37 2.79 2.06
N ASP A 32 17.29 4.12 2.04
CA ASP A 32 17.26 4.92 3.27
C ASP A 32 15.97 4.69 4.05
N ALA A 33 14.82 4.61 3.35
CA ALA A 33 13.55 4.31 3.98
C ALA A 33 13.57 2.93 4.68
N LEU A 34 14.08 1.90 4.04
CA LEU A 34 14.22 0.57 4.63
C LEU A 34 15.24 0.56 5.78
N ALA A 35 16.35 1.29 5.64
CA ALA A 35 17.39 1.38 6.68
C ALA A 35 16.86 2.02 7.96
N LEU A 36 15.99 3.03 7.86
CA LEU A 36 15.36 3.69 9.01
C LEU A 36 14.53 2.74 9.87
N TYR A 37 13.99 1.67 9.29
CA TYR A 37 13.06 0.75 9.95
C TYR A 37 13.62 -0.67 10.12
N GLY A 38 14.92 -0.85 10.04
CA GLY A 38 15.59 -2.11 10.39
C GLY A 38 16.36 -2.80 9.28
N GLY A 39 16.42 -2.20 8.09
CA GLY A 39 17.17 -2.74 6.95
C GLY A 39 16.32 -3.52 5.95
N LYS A 40 16.88 -3.71 4.76
CA LYS A 40 16.17 -4.32 3.62
C LYS A 40 15.80 -5.79 3.87
N GLU A 41 16.61 -6.50 4.64
CA GLU A 41 16.43 -7.93 4.95
C GLU A 41 15.20 -8.20 5.82
N LYS A 42 14.69 -7.17 6.49
CA LYS A 42 13.49 -7.26 7.32
C LYS A 42 12.19 -7.01 6.56
N PHE A 43 12.26 -6.63 5.30
CA PHE A 43 11.10 -6.27 4.51
C PHE A 43 10.91 -7.20 3.32
N GLU A 44 9.71 -7.74 3.18
CA GLU A 44 9.26 -8.50 2.03
C GLU A 44 8.26 -7.67 1.21
N MET A 45 8.42 -7.64 -0.12
CA MET A 45 7.46 -6.98 -0.99
C MET A 45 6.26 -7.89 -1.19
N VAL A 46 5.10 -7.46 -0.70
CA VAL A 46 3.85 -8.24 -0.74
C VAL A 46 2.90 -7.83 -1.86
N ASP A 47 2.99 -6.58 -2.34
CA ASP A 47 2.15 -6.13 -3.44
C ASP A 47 2.75 -4.95 -4.21
N THR A 48 2.25 -4.76 -5.44
CA THR A 48 2.54 -3.60 -6.30
C THR A 48 1.26 -3.07 -6.92
N LEU A 49 0.87 -1.86 -6.54
CA LEU A 49 -0.27 -1.13 -7.11
C LEU A 49 0.23 -0.13 -8.16
N ARG A 50 -0.34 -0.17 -9.35
CA ARG A 50 -0.01 0.76 -10.45
C ARG A 50 -1.19 1.67 -10.77
N ALA A 51 -0.97 2.97 -10.72
CA ALA A 51 -1.95 4.00 -11.00
C ALA A 51 -1.35 5.03 -11.97
N GLY A 52 -1.60 4.85 -13.26
CA GLY A 52 -1.02 5.70 -14.31
C GLY A 52 0.50 5.67 -14.31
N ASN A 53 1.13 6.83 -14.04
CA ASN A 53 2.58 6.98 -13.93
C ASN A 53 3.12 6.79 -12.50
N ILE A 54 2.24 6.41 -11.57
CA ILE A 54 2.58 6.18 -10.16
C ILE A 54 2.55 4.68 -9.88
N THR A 55 3.53 4.22 -9.10
CA THR A 55 3.59 2.86 -8.59
C THR A 55 3.75 2.91 -7.07
N TYR A 56 2.95 2.12 -6.37
CA TYR A 56 3.04 1.91 -4.93
C TYR A 56 3.53 0.48 -4.71
N ASN A 57 4.71 0.34 -4.14
CA ASN A 57 5.23 -0.95 -3.71
C ASN A 57 4.97 -1.08 -2.22
N VAL A 58 4.30 -2.14 -1.83
CA VAL A 58 3.91 -2.43 -0.45
C VAL A 58 4.84 -3.49 0.09
N PHE A 59 5.53 -3.15 1.16
CA PHE A 59 6.46 -4.04 1.86
C PHE A 59 5.89 -4.34 3.25
N LEU A 60 5.95 -5.60 3.63
CA LEU A 60 5.66 -6.08 4.96
C LEU A 60 6.97 -6.24 5.73
N LYS A 61 7.04 -5.71 6.94
CA LYS A 61 8.17 -5.94 7.84
C LYS A 61 8.06 -7.34 8.45
N ASN A 62 9.06 -8.14 8.20
CA ASN A 62 9.21 -9.45 8.80
C ASN A 62 10.19 -9.35 9.98
N ASP A 63 9.69 -9.05 11.15
CA ASP A 63 10.47 -8.96 12.39
C ASP A 63 9.85 -9.87 13.43
N ASP A 64 10.56 -10.98 13.74
CA ASP A 64 10.10 -11.98 14.72
C ASP A 64 10.07 -11.45 16.15
N THR A 65 10.73 -10.31 16.40
CA THR A 65 10.83 -9.72 17.73
C THR A 65 9.72 -8.73 18.05
N ASP A 66 8.95 -8.32 17.04
CA ASP A 66 7.92 -7.31 17.19
C ASP A 66 6.53 -7.93 17.06
N ASP A 67 5.68 -7.76 18.09
CA ASP A 67 4.30 -8.25 18.04
C ASP A 67 3.37 -7.39 17.18
N MET A 68 3.94 -6.44 16.44
CA MET A 68 3.22 -5.42 15.68
C MET A 68 3.32 -5.64 14.17
N CYS A 69 2.28 -5.22 13.48
CA CYS A 69 2.22 -5.25 12.03
C CYS A 69 2.74 -3.94 11.45
N ASP A 70 3.85 -4.02 10.73
CA ASP A 70 4.44 -2.86 10.07
C ASP A 70 4.44 -3.01 8.55
N PHE A 71 3.96 -1.99 7.87
CA PHE A 71 4.00 -1.89 6.43
C PHE A 71 4.74 -0.64 5.98
N LEU A 72 5.58 -0.77 4.96
CA LEU A 72 6.17 0.35 4.25
C LEU A 72 5.57 0.43 2.85
N VAL A 73 4.93 1.56 2.54
CA VAL A 73 4.44 1.85 1.20
C VAL A 73 5.40 2.81 0.53
N TYR A 74 6.07 2.35 -0.52
CA TYR A 74 7.01 3.16 -1.29
C TYR A 74 6.38 3.57 -2.62
N ARG A 75 6.03 4.86 -2.72
CA ARG A 75 5.45 5.47 -3.91
C ARG A 75 6.54 5.97 -4.82
N THR A 76 6.52 5.54 -6.08
CA THR A 76 7.36 6.08 -7.14
C THR A 76 6.50 6.75 -8.20
N GLN A 77 6.96 7.88 -8.73
CA GLN A 77 6.30 8.57 -9.83
C GLN A 77 7.26 8.68 -11.00
N LYS A 78 6.81 8.23 -12.18
CA LYS A 78 7.56 8.36 -13.43
C LYS A 78 7.21 9.65 -14.15
N CYS A 79 8.25 10.39 -14.56
CA CYS A 79 8.14 11.49 -15.52
C CYS A 79 9.04 11.16 -16.70
N PHE A 80 8.52 11.22 -17.92
CA PHE A 80 9.26 10.85 -19.14
C PHE A 80 9.91 9.44 -19.08
N GLY A 81 9.23 8.49 -18.43
CA GLY A 81 9.74 7.12 -18.29
C GLY A 81 10.78 6.90 -17.19
N ILE A 82 11.25 7.95 -16.53
CA ILE A 82 12.26 7.90 -15.46
C ILE A 82 11.57 8.09 -14.10
N ASN A 83 12.02 7.36 -13.09
CA ASN A 83 11.56 7.57 -11.71
C ASN A 83 12.12 8.88 -11.18
N MET A 84 11.26 9.90 -11.04
CA MET A 84 11.68 11.26 -10.75
C MET A 84 11.29 11.73 -9.35
N LYS A 85 10.26 11.12 -8.76
CA LYS A 85 9.76 11.52 -7.44
C LYS A 85 9.33 10.29 -6.66
N ASN A 86 10.03 10.03 -5.59
CA ASN A 86 9.79 8.88 -4.73
C ASN A 86 9.41 9.38 -3.33
N ARG A 87 8.48 8.71 -2.71
CA ARG A 87 8.04 8.97 -1.34
C ARG A 87 7.73 7.64 -0.67
N TYR A 88 7.92 7.58 0.63
CA TYR A 88 7.47 6.45 1.42
C TYR A 88 6.49 6.90 2.51
N CYS A 89 5.67 5.97 2.94
CA CYS A 89 4.81 6.10 4.09
C CYS A 89 4.90 4.81 4.89
N TYR A 90 5.20 4.96 6.17
CA TYR A 90 5.30 3.83 7.08
C TYR A 90 4.00 3.71 7.88
N TYR A 91 3.44 2.53 7.85
CA TYR A 91 2.24 2.20 8.61
C TYR A 91 2.64 1.20 9.70
N SER A 92 2.57 1.65 10.95
CA SER A 92 2.69 0.77 12.10
C SER A 92 1.31 0.69 12.75
N ASN A 93 0.80 -0.53 12.90
CA ASN A 93 -0.50 -0.74 13.51
C ASN A 93 -0.34 -1.33 14.90
N TYR A 94 -0.18 -0.49 15.90
CA TYR A 94 -0.08 -0.88 17.30
C TYR A 94 -1.36 -1.55 17.84
N ALA A 95 -2.48 -1.38 17.15
CA ALA A 95 -3.76 -1.96 17.55
C ALA A 95 -4.02 -3.35 16.95
N CYS A 96 -3.13 -3.84 16.09
CA CYS A 96 -3.28 -5.16 15.47
C CYS A 96 -2.10 -6.05 15.86
N PRO A 97 -2.23 -6.84 16.92
CA PRO A 97 -1.29 -7.91 17.25
C PRO A 97 -1.14 -8.87 16.07
N LYS A 98 0.01 -9.55 15.97
CA LYS A 98 0.27 -10.55 14.91
C LYS A 98 -0.82 -11.61 14.76
N ASN A 99 -1.59 -11.85 15.81
CA ASN A 99 -2.65 -12.86 15.85
C ASN A 99 -4.02 -12.35 15.34
N ASP A 100 -4.13 -11.06 15.05
CA ASP A 100 -5.38 -10.44 14.64
C ASP A 100 -5.38 -10.11 13.14
N VAL A 101 -6.52 -9.69 12.64
CA VAL A 101 -6.69 -9.19 11.29
C VAL A 101 -6.69 -7.67 11.31
N GLY A 102 -5.86 -7.07 10.49
CA GLY A 102 -5.76 -5.62 10.38
C GLY A 102 -6.14 -5.10 9.00
N LEU A 103 -6.33 -3.79 8.96
CA LEU A 103 -6.62 -3.04 7.74
C LEU A 103 -5.71 -1.83 7.60
N PHE A 104 -5.33 -1.52 6.37
CA PHE A 104 -4.89 -0.19 5.98
C PHE A 104 -5.33 0.11 4.56
N TYR A 105 -5.25 1.37 4.12
CA TYR A 105 -5.65 1.75 2.78
C TYR A 105 -4.69 2.75 2.15
N ILE A 106 -4.66 2.73 0.81
CA ILE A 106 -3.91 3.68 -0.01
C ILE A 106 -4.92 4.42 -0.89
N LEU A 107 -5.01 5.75 -0.74
CA LEU A 107 -5.77 6.60 -1.66
C LEU A 107 -4.90 6.94 -2.87
N TYR A 108 -5.45 6.79 -4.05
CA TYR A 108 -4.76 7.11 -5.29
C TYR A 108 -5.72 7.66 -6.35
N LYS A 109 -5.16 8.34 -7.34
CA LYS A 109 -5.90 8.79 -8.52
C LYS A 109 -5.47 7.98 -9.73
N ASP A 110 -6.43 7.46 -10.46
CA ASP A 110 -6.20 6.79 -11.73
C ASP A 110 -5.99 7.80 -12.86
N LYS A 111 -5.73 7.32 -14.08
CA LYS A 111 -5.53 8.13 -15.30
C LYS A 111 -6.66 9.12 -15.54
N ASP A 112 -7.88 8.75 -15.18
CA ASP A 112 -9.09 9.56 -15.34
C ASP A 112 -9.30 10.57 -14.20
N SER A 113 -8.29 10.78 -13.34
CA SER A 113 -8.34 11.63 -12.14
C SER A 113 -9.42 11.21 -11.10
N THR A 114 -10.02 10.05 -11.29
CA THR A 114 -11.00 9.48 -10.36
C THR A 114 -10.27 9.00 -9.10
N GLU A 115 -10.78 9.40 -7.94
CA GLU A 115 -10.25 8.90 -6.66
C GLU A 115 -10.62 7.44 -6.47
N LYS A 116 -9.61 6.66 -6.11
CA LYS A 116 -9.72 5.23 -5.82
C LYS A 116 -9.06 4.92 -4.49
N ALA A 117 -9.49 3.85 -3.87
CA ALA A 117 -8.85 3.32 -2.67
C ALA A 117 -8.47 1.86 -2.88
N ALA A 118 -7.24 1.51 -2.52
CA ALA A 118 -6.83 0.13 -2.34
C ALA A 118 -6.84 -0.18 -0.85
N VAL A 119 -7.76 -1.04 -0.42
CA VAL A 119 -7.88 -1.49 0.97
C VAL A 119 -7.16 -2.82 1.10
N TYR A 120 -6.27 -2.89 2.07
CA TYR A 120 -5.52 -4.09 2.40
C TYR A 120 -6.06 -4.70 3.68
N VAL A 121 -6.47 -5.97 3.59
CA VAL A 121 -6.77 -6.82 4.74
C VAL A 121 -5.59 -7.74 4.93
N TYR A 122 -5.11 -7.85 6.16
CA TYR A 122 -3.95 -8.69 6.47
C TYR A 122 -4.08 -9.41 7.80
N SER A 123 -3.41 -10.54 7.89
CA SER A 123 -3.14 -11.27 9.14
C SER A 123 -1.77 -11.88 9.05
N LEU A 124 -0.90 -11.62 10.02
CA LEU A 124 0.48 -12.12 10.02
C LEU A 124 0.60 -13.50 10.64
N ASN A 125 -0.28 -13.82 11.57
CA ASN A 125 -0.33 -15.16 12.18
C ASN A 125 -1.67 -15.82 11.85
N THR A 126 -1.64 -16.72 10.90
CA THR A 126 -2.82 -17.48 10.47
C THR A 126 -2.87 -18.90 11.06
N ALA A 127 -2.03 -19.20 12.07
CA ALA A 127 -1.92 -20.55 12.65
C ALA A 127 -3.27 -21.10 13.13
N GLU A 128 -4.13 -20.23 13.70
CA GLU A 128 -5.47 -20.59 14.17
C GLU A 128 -6.58 -20.23 13.18
N ILE A 129 -6.26 -19.51 12.10
CA ILE A 129 -7.23 -19.02 11.12
C ILE A 129 -7.05 -19.80 9.83
N SER A 130 -7.99 -20.64 9.48
CA SER A 130 -7.99 -21.41 8.23
C SER A 130 -8.75 -20.71 7.10
N LYS A 131 -9.67 -19.79 7.44
CA LYS A 131 -10.45 -19.01 6.49
C LYS A 131 -10.70 -17.61 7.01
N ILE A 132 -10.63 -16.63 6.11
CA ILE A 132 -11.00 -15.24 6.36
C ILE A 132 -12.19 -14.90 5.47
N ASN A 133 -13.28 -14.46 6.08
CA ASN A 133 -14.44 -13.92 5.39
C ASN A 133 -14.44 -12.40 5.48
N CYS A 134 -14.31 -11.74 4.35
CA CYS A 134 -14.37 -10.29 4.23
C CYS A 134 -15.77 -9.89 3.76
N LYS A 135 -16.51 -9.16 4.60
CA LYS A 135 -17.82 -8.60 4.27
C LYS A 135 -17.71 -7.10 4.08
N PHE A 136 -18.27 -6.60 3.01
CA PHE A 136 -18.26 -5.18 2.69
C PHE A 136 -19.53 -4.74 1.99
N MET A 137 -19.94 -3.51 2.22
CA MET A 137 -21.02 -2.86 1.49
C MET A 137 -20.42 -2.04 0.35
N TYR A 138 -20.86 -2.34 -0.86
CA TYR A 138 -20.45 -1.64 -2.07
C TYR A 138 -21.68 -1.27 -2.90
N ASN A 139 -21.84 0.02 -3.21
CA ASN A 139 -23.02 0.56 -3.90
C ASN A 139 -24.35 0.13 -3.25
N GLY A 140 -24.42 0.12 -1.92
CA GLY A 140 -25.60 -0.27 -1.16
C GLY A 140 -25.91 -1.78 -1.16
N MET A 141 -25.01 -2.61 -1.70
CA MET A 141 -25.14 -4.06 -1.70
C MET A 141 -24.11 -4.72 -0.80
N ASP A 142 -24.55 -5.66 0.02
CA ASP A 142 -23.67 -6.50 0.81
C ASP A 142 -22.93 -7.48 -0.10
N ARG A 143 -21.62 -7.53 0.07
CA ARG A 143 -20.75 -8.52 -0.58
C ARG A 143 -19.95 -9.26 0.48
N SER A 144 -19.67 -10.52 0.18
CA SER A 144 -18.88 -11.39 1.05
C SER A 144 -17.94 -12.24 0.20
N GLU A 145 -16.66 -12.21 0.57
CA GLU A 145 -15.62 -13.01 -0.08
C GLU A 145 -14.87 -13.82 0.98
N ILE A 146 -14.69 -15.11 0.71
CA ILE A 146 -14.03 -16.04 1.63
C ILE A 146 -12.71 -16.48 1.02
N TYR A 147 -11.66 -16.40 1.81
CA TYR A 147 -10.30 -16.79 1.45
C TYR A 147 -9.79 -17.87 2.39
N ASN A 148 -9.14 -18.89 1.83
CA ASN A 148 -8.36 -19.83 2.62
C ASN A 148 -7.02 -19.20 2.97
N THR A 149 -6.56 -19.41 4.20
CA THR A 149 -5.25 -18.98 4.68
C THR A 149 -4.28 -20.14 4.65
N ASN A 150 -3.00 -19.84 4.59
CA ASN A 150 -1.94 -20.81 4.80
C ASN A 150 -1.27 -20.49 6.15
N PRO A 151 -1.27 -21.43 7.14
CA PRO A 151 -0.67 -21.19 8.45
C PRO A 151 0.82 -20.81 8.44
N GLU A 152 1.51 -21.13 7.35
CA GLU A 152 2.96 -20.88 7.19
C GLU A 152 3.26 -19.53 6.50
N GLN A 153 2.24 -18.79 6.09
CA GLN A 153 2.44 -17.55 5.31
C GLN A 153 1.51 -16.44 5.79
N PRO A 154 1.99 -15.19 5.83
CA PRO A 154 1.14 -14.04 6.05
C PRO A 154 0.00 -13.98 5.02
N PHE A 155 -1.20 -13.68 5.49
CA PHE A 155 -2.30 -13.37 4.60
C PHE A 155 -2.31 -11.86 4.33
N VAL A 156 -2.25 -11.48 3.07
CA VAL A 156 -2.42 -10.09 2.63
C VAL A 156 -3.32 -10.08 1.39
N LYS A 157 -4.43 -9.36 1.47
CA LYS A 157 -5.39 -9.25 0.36
C LYS A 157 -5.75 -7.81 0.09
N ARG A 158 -5.63 -7.39 -1.18
CA ARG A 158 -6.05 -6.07 -1.65
C ARG A 158 -7.45 -6.14 -2.26
N PHE A 159 -8.25 -5.11 -1.95
CA PHE A 159 -9.53 -4.81 -2.56
C PHE A 159 -9.47 -3.41 -3.17
N ASP A 160 -9.79 -3.29 -4.45
CA ASP A 160 -9.78 -2.02 -5.17
C ASP A 160 -11.20 -1.43 -5.22
N TYR A 161 -11.34 -0.20 -4.80
CA TYR A 161 -12.60 0.55 -4.81
C TYR A 161 -12.47 1.77 -5.70
N SER A 162 -13.50 2.01 -6.52
CA SER A 162 -13.63 3.22 -7.34
C SER A 162 -14.88 3.98 -6.93
N ASN A 163 -14.74 5.31 -6.74
CA ASN A 163 -15.81 6.27 -6.44
C ASN A 163 -16.48 6.18 -5.06
N GLU A 164 -16.28 5.12 -4.31
CA GLU A 164 -16.77 5.01 -2.92
C GLU A 164 -15.77 4.20 -2.10
N ILE A 165 -15.46 4.73 -0.92
CA ILE A 165 -14.79 3.95 0.13
C ILE A 165 -15.88 3.16 0.84
N PRO A 166 -15.73 1.85 1.08
CA PRO A 166 -16.77 1.08 1.78
C PRO A 166 -17.02 1.68 3.16
N LYS A 167 -18.29 1.96 3.47
CA LYS A 167 -18.67 2.60 4.74
C LYS A 167 -18.64 1.65 5.93
N LEU A 168 -18.80 0.36 5.66
CA LEU A 168 -18.78 -0.68 6.69
C LEU A 168 -17.94 -1.84 6.20
N TYR A 169 -17.09 -2.33 7.07
CA TYR A 169 -16.23 -3.46 6.80
C TYR A 169 -16.28 -4.44 7.96
N SER A 170 -16.51 -5.71 7.66
CA SER A 170 -16.46 -6.76 8.68
C SER A 170 -15.52 -7.87 8.20
N VAL A 171 -14.63 -8.28 9.07
CA VAL A 171 -13.72 -9.39 8.84
C VAL A 171 -13.92 -10.44 9.90
N ILE A 172 -14.10 -11.69 9.46
CA ILE A 172 -14.35 -12.82 10.34
C ILE A 172 -13.34 -13.92 10.01
N GLY A 173 -12.58 -14.35 11.01
CA GLY A 173 -11.67 -15.48 10.92
C GLY A 173 -12.31 -16.75 11.47
N TYR A 174 -12.12 -17.87 10.77
CA TYR A 174 -12.62 -19.19 11.16
C TYR A 174 -11.48 -20.18 11.29
N ALA A 175 -11.51 -20.98 12.32
CA ALA A 175 -10.65 -22.15 12.47
C ALA A 175 -11.01 -23.26 11.47
N SER A 176 -10.18 -24.29 11.38
CA SER A 176 -10.38 -25.43 10.48
C SER A 176 -11.65 -26.24 10.78
N ASP A 177 -12.11 -26.22 12.02
CA ASP A 177 -13.35 -26.85 12.47
C ASP A 177 -14.61 -26.00 12.18
N GLY A 178 -14.44 -24.82 11.58
CA GLY A 178 -15.51 -23.86 11.26
C GLY A 178 -15.89 -22.94 12.42
N ARG A 179 -15.26 -23.04 13.57
CA ARG A 179 -15.49 -22.16 14.72
C ARG A 179 -14.95 -20.78 14.40
N GLN A 180 -15.73 -19.75 14.70
CA GLN A 180 -15.27 -18.36 14.61
C GLN A 180 -14.23 -18.09 15.70
N VAL A 181 -13.03 -17.68 15.31
CA VAL A 181 -11.91 -17.37 16.21
C VAL A 181 -11.62 -15.88 16.28
N TYR A 182 -12.07 -15.14 15.26
CA TYR A 182 -11.88 -13.70 15.16
C TYR A 182 -13.11 -13.03 14.53
N SER A 183 -13.46 -11.82 14.99
CA SER A 183 -14.47 -10.98 14.35
C SER A 183 -14.25 -9.52 14.72
N GLU A 184 -14.15 -8.67 13.70
CA GLU A 184 -14.09 -7.23 13.86
C GLU A 184 -14.97 -6.52 12.84
N ASN A 185 -15.59 -5.41 13.28
CA ASN A 185 -16.37 -4.55 12.44
C ASN A 185 -15.71 -3.17 12.38
N PHE A 186 -15.31 -2.77 11.20
CA PHE A 186 -14.71 -1.47 10.95
C PHE A 186 -15.79 -0.53 10.44
N ASN A 187 -16.29 0.35 11.30
CA ASN A 187 -17.33 1.32 10.93
C ASN A 187 -16.81 2.41 10.00
N GLU A 188 -15.51 2.68 10.07
CA GLU A 188 -14.79 3.62 9.21
C GLU A 188 -13.41 3.04 8.92
N LEU A 189 -12.87 3.32 7.72
CA LEU A 189 -11.47 3.04 7.46
C LEU A 189 -10.62 3.88 8.41
N PRO A 190 -9.53 3.33 8.98
CA PRO A 190 -8.63 4.09 9.84
C PRO A 190 -8.19 5.35 9.11
N GLN A 191 -8.65 6.50 9.58
CA GLN A 191 -8.17 7.79 9.08
C GLN A 191 -6.77 8.03 9.63
N LYS A 192 -5.89 8.51 8.77
CA LYS A 192 -4.56 8.97 9.17
C LYS A 192 -4.62 10.21 10.03
#